data_d1af40ecca00a3a3391affe03da8e095
#
_entry.id   d1af40ecca00a3a3391affe03da8e095
#
_cell.length_a   1.000
_cell.length_b   1.000
_cell.length_c   1.000
_cell.angle_alpha   90.00
_cell.angle_beta   90.00
_cell.angle_gamma   90.00
#
_symmetry.space_group_name_H-M   'P 1'
#
loop_
_entity.id
_entity.type
_entity.pdbx_description
1 polymer ?
#
loop_
_entity_poly.entity_id
_entity_poly.type
_entity_poly.pdbx_seq_one_letter_code
_entity_poly.pdbx_strand_id
1 'polypeptide(L)'
;MAPGQRLIEQELSDTYQATRSAVREALQDLAAEGLVELVPRRGARVRVVSVDEAILITECRASLEGLCARRAAELATPEQRERLLAVGAGMREAVADHDLDRYSVLNRQLHDLVAEASGQTVAQSLLDRLNGQMVRHQFRLALRPGRPSQSLPQHLAIIDAVTTGDPAAAEAAANAHLNSVITELKATPVRGDAHDAAGAQTG
;
A
#
# COMPACT_ATOMS: atom_id res chain seq x y z
N MET A 1 14.06 -5.43 6.19
CA MET A 1 15.09 -5.28 5.15
C MET A 1 15.03 -3.84 4.61
N ALA A 2 16.18 -3.19 4.38
CA ALA A 2 16.23 -1.83 3.87
C ALA A 2 16.10 -1.79 2.33
N PRO A 3 15.50 -0.74 1.73
CA PRO A 3 15.49 -0.57 0.28
C PRO A 3 16.92 -0.55 -0.29
N GLY A 4 17.11 -1.22 -1.42
CA GLY A 4 18.43 -1.38 -2.04
C GLY A 4 19.36 -2.39 -1.34
N GLN A 5 18.97 -2.95 -0.21
CA GLN A 5 19.77 -3.94 0.51
C GLN A 5 20.00 -5.17 -0.36
N ARG A 6 21.26 -5.58 -0.46
CA ARG A 6 21.62 -6.84 -1.13
C ARG A 6 21.16 -8.03 -0.29
N LEU A 7 20.65 -9.03 -0.98
CA LEU A 7 20.17 -10.29 -0.44
C LEU A 7 21.06 -11.41 -0.98
N ILE A 8 22.01 -11.86 -0.16
CA ILE A 8 22.99 -12.87 -0.53
C ILE A 8 22.42 -14.24 -0.15
N GLU A 9 22.28 -15.15 -1.12
CA GLU A 9 21.66 -16.49 -0.91
C GLU A 9 22.33 -17.24 0.23
N GLN A 10 23.65 -17.17 0.40
CA GLN A 10 24.36 -17.84 1.48
C GLN A 10 23.97 -17.29 2.86
N GLU A 11 24.00 -15.96 3.02
CA GLU A 11 23.66 -15.30 4.28
C GLU A 11 22.20 -15.59 4.70
N LEU A 12 21.28 -15.59 3.72
CA LEU A 12 19.89 -15.94 3.95
C LEU A 12 19.74 -17.42 4.34
N SER A 13 20.46 -18.33 3.64
CA SER A 13 20.50 -19.75 3.96
C SER A 13 20.93 -20.00 5.40
N ASP A 14 21.99 -19.32 5.82
CA ASP A 14 22.54 -19.44 7.18
C ASP A 14 21.60 -18.82 8.22
N THR A 15 21.03 -17.64 7.93
CA THR A 15 20.15 -16.92 8.85
C THR A 15 18.85 -17.67 9.11
N TYR A 16 18.25 -18.22 8.06
CA TYR A 16 16.93 -18.89 8.15
C TYR A 16 17.06 -20.42 8.24
N GLN A 17 18.27 -20.97 8.31
CA GLN A 17 18.55 -22.40 8.33
C GLN A 17 17.81 -23.16 7.21
N ALA A 18 17.79 -22.55 6.03
CA ALA A 18 17.12 -23.06 4.84
C ALA A 18 18.15 -23.52 3.79
N THR A 19 17.75 -24.41 2.88
CA THR A 19 18.61 -24.79 1.76
C THR A 19 18.78 -23.63 0.77
N ARG A 20 19.90 -23.55 0.07
CA ARG A 20 20.11 -22.55 -1.00
C ARG A 20 19.04 -22.61 -2.09
N SER A 21 18.53 -23.82 -2.39
CA SER A 21 17.46 -24.01 -3.35
C SER A 21 16.17 -23.31 -2.89
N ALA A 22 15.77 -23.54 -1.63
CA ALA A 22 14.59 -22.90 -1.05
C ALA A 22 14.72 -21.37 -0.98
N VAL A 23 15.92 -20.87 -0.62
CA VAL A 23 16.19 -19.42 -0.63
C VAL A 23 16.06 -18.85 -2.04
N ARG A 24 16.60 -19.54 -3.05
CA ARG A 24 16.53 -19.08 -4.45
C ARG A 24 15.10 -19.06 -4.97
N GLU A 25 14.30 -20.09 -4.67
CA GLU A 25 12.88 -20.16 -5.00
C GLU A 25 12.12 -19.00 -4.36
N ALA A 26 12.28 -18.78 -3.05
CA ALA A 26 11.67 -17.65 -2.35
C ALA A 26 12.07 -16.28 -2.95
N LEU A 27 13.33 -16.10 -3.36
CA LEU A 27 13.78 -14.88 -4.02
C LEU A 27 13.14 -14.71 -5.42
N GLN A 28 12.89 -15.80 -6.15
CA GLN A 28 12.18 -15.78 -7.42
C GLN A 28 10.71 -15.38 -7.23
N ASP A 29 10.04 -15.94 -6.21
CA ASP A 29 8.66 -15.57 -5.86
C ASP A 29 8.56 -14.09 -5.49
N LEU A 30 9.45 -13.61 -4.62
CA LEU A 30 9.51 -12.18 -4.25
C LEU A 30 9.81 -11.27 -5.45
N ALA A 31 10.60 -11.76 -6.42
CA ALA A 31 10.85 -11.02 -7.65
C ALA A 31 9.62 -10.99 -8.57
N ALA A 32 8.86 -12.09 -8.65
CA ALA A 32 7.59 -12.14 -9.38
C ALA A 32 6.53 -11.18 -8.76
N GLU A 33 6.58 -10.96 -7.46
CA GLU A 33 5.76 -9.97 -6.76
C GLU A 33 6.27 -8.52 -6.87
N GLY A 34 7.48 -8.34 -7.43
CA GLY A 34 8.10 -7.01 -7.58
C GLY A 34 8.65 -6.41 -6.28
N LEU A 35 8.95 -7.24 -5.28
CA LEU A 35 9.52 -6.83 -3.99
C LEU A 35 11.04 -6.80 -4.00
N VAL A 36 11.66 -7.65 -4.83
CA VAL A 36 13.11 -7.73 -5.02
C VAL A 36 13.45 -7.73 -6.51
N GLU A 37 14.69 -7.41 -6.82
CA GLU A 37 15.30 -7.53 -8.16
C GLU A 37 16.35 -8.63 -8.12
N LEU A 38 16.27 -9.60 -9.04
CA LEU A 38 17.32 -10.61 -9.20
C LEU A 38 18.53 -9.99 -9.86
N VAL A 39 19.69 -10.16 -9.25
CA VAL A 39 20.98 -9.67 -9.78
C VAL A 39 21.77 -10.85 -10.29
N PRO A 40 22.02 -10.98 -11.62
CA PRO A 40 22.71 -12.12 -12.19
C PRO A 40 24.02 -12.44 -11.46
N ARG A 41 24.20 -13.68 -11.00
CA ARG A 41 25.36 -14.21 -10.26
C ARG A 41 25.64 -13.54 -8.90
N ARG A 42 24.72 -12.70 -8.37
CA ARG A 42 24.93 -11.92 -7.15
C ARG A 42 23.77 -12.01 -6.14
N GLY A 43 22.79 -12.88 -6.36
CA GLY A 43 21.60 -13.01 -5.52
C GLY A 43 20.49 -12.04 -5.92
N ALA A 44 19.95 -11.32 -4.98
CA ALA A 44 18.88 -10.34 -5.21
C ALA A 44 19.17 -9.03 -4.48
N ARG A 45 18.32 -8.02 -4.73
CA ARG A 45 18.32 -6.72 -4.05
C ARG A 45 16.88 -6.33 -3.72
N VAL A 46 16.67 -5.78 -2.53
CA VAL A 46 15.35 -5.19 -2.19
C VAL A 46 15.07 -4.04 -3.14
N ARG A 47 13.92 -4.07 -3.80
CA ARG A 47 13.55 -3.06 -4.80
C ARG A 47 13.37 -1.70 -4.17
N VAL A 48 13.76 -0.66 -4.91
CA VAL A 48 13.51 0.74 -4.56
C VAL A 48 12.46 1.28 -5.51
N VAL A 49 11.27 1.52 -5.00
CA VAL A 49 10.20 2.17 -5.77
C VAL A 49 10.43 3.68 -5.68
N SER A 50 10.62 4.34 -6.82
CA SER A 50 10.74 5.81 -6.90
C SER A 50 9.41 6.50 -6.61
N VAL A 51 9.42 7.82 -6.39
CA VAL A 51 8.18 8.60 -6.23
C VAL A 51 7.35 8.56 -7.51
N ASP A 52 8.00 8.70 -8.68
CA ASP A 52 7.29 8.66 -9.97
C ASP A 52 6.62 7.30 -10.19
N GLU A 53 7.32 6.21 -9.88
CA GLU A 53 6.75 4.87 -9.97
C GLU A 53 5.62 4.67 -8.94
N ALA A 54 5.76 5.20 -7.71
CA ALA A 54 4.72 5.15 -6.69
C ALA A 54 3.44 5.88 -7.15
N ILE A 55 3.58 6.96 -7.92
CA ILE A 55 2.45 7.66 -8.55
C ILE A 55 1.76 6.74 -9.56
N LEU A 56 2.51 6.13 -10.49
CA LEU A 56 1.95 5.21 -11.48
C LEU A 56 1.25 4.01 -10.84
N ILE A 57 1.84 3.44 -9.80
CA ILE A 57 1.20 2.37 -9.01
C ILE A 57 -0.10 2.88 -8.39
N THR A 58 -0.11 4.09 -7.82
CA THR A 58 -1.31 4.65 -7.18
C THR A 58 -2.41 4.96 -8.20
N GLU A 59 -2.09 5.34 -9.44
CA GLU A 59 -3.05 5.48 -10.53
C GLU A 59 -3.73 4.15 -10.89
N CYS A 60 -2.97 3.07 -10.96
CA CYS A 60 -3.52 1.72 -11.15
C CYS A 60 -4.41 1.31 -9.97
N ARG A 61 -3.97 1.57 -8.73
CA ARG A 61 -4.77 1.32 -7.54
C ARG A 61 -6.08 2.11 -7.55
N ALA A 62 -6.08 3.37 -7.98
CA ALA A 62 -7.29 4.18 -8.05
C ALA A 62 -8.36 3.50 -8.92
N SER A 63 -7.99 2.96 -10.08
CA SER A 63 -8.91 2.24 -10.96
C SER A 63 -9.46 0.95 -10.32
N LEU A 64 -8.59 0.18 -9.63
CA LEU A 64 -8.98 -1.08 -8.99
C LEU A 64 -9.81 -0.84 -7.71
N GLU A 65 -9.38 0.10 -6.85
CA GLU A 65 -10.10 0.44 -5.62
C GLU A 65 -11.45 1.11 -5.93
N GLY A 66 -11.53 1.95 -6.97
CA GLY A 66 -12.79 2.51 -7.46
C GLY A 66 -13.77 1.42 -7.92
N LEU A 67 -13.29 0.44 -8.70
CA LEU A 67 -14.08 -0.73 -9.07
C LEU A 67 -14.58 -1.50 -7.84
N CYS A 68 -13.69 -1.76 -6.87
CA CYS A 68 -14.04 -2.48 -5.64
C CYS A 68 -15.10 -1.69 -4.83
N ALA A 69 -14.91 -0.39 -4.65
CA ALA A 69 -15.86 0.45 -3.90
C ALA A 69 -17.25 0.47 -4.55
N ARG A 70 -17.32 0.63 -5.88
CA ARG A 70 -18.57 0.55 -6.63
C ARG A 70 -19.29 -0.78 -6.39
N ARG A 71 -18.59 -1.90 -6.55
CA ARG A 71 -19.17 -3.22 -6.36
C ARG A 71 -19.52 -3.52 -4.91
N ALA A 72 -18.73 -3.01 -3.96
CA ALA A 72 -19.05 -3.13 -2.55
C ALA A 72 -20.36 -2.41 -2.22
N ALA A 73 -20.63 -1.24 -2.80
CA ALA A 73 -21.90 -0.55 -2.63
C ALA A 73 -23.10 -1.36 -3.16
N GLU A 74 -22.91 -2.13 -4.24
CA GLU A 74 -23.93 -3.01 -4.82
C GLU A 74 -24.15 -4.29 -3.98
N LEU A 75 -23.08 -4.88 -3.42
CA LEU A 75 -23.08 -6.26 -2.95
C LEU A 75 -22.89 -6.43 -1.43
N ALA A 76 -22.43 -5.39 -0.71
CA ALA A 76 -22.13 -5.50 0.71
C ALA A 76 -23.35 -6.01 1.52
N THR A 77 -23.12 -7.05 2.33
CA THR A 77 -24.13 -7.57 3.25
C THR A 77 -24.39 -6.60 4.39
N PRO A 78 -25.52 -6.72 5.10
CA PRO A 78 -25.78 -5.91 6.30
C PRO A 78 -24.63 -5.97 7.32
N GLU A 79 -24.07 -7.15 7.56
CA GLU A 79 -22.97 -7.37 8.51
C GLU A 79 -21.67 -6.68 8.04
N GLN A 80 -21.37 -6.70 6.73
CA GLN A 80 -20.23 -5.98 6.17
C GLN A 80 -20.41 -4.47 6.29
N ARG A 81 -21.60 -3.94 6.07
CA ARG A 81 -21.94 -2.53 6.28
C ARG A 81 -21.76 -2.10 7.73
N GLU A 82 -22.22 -2.91 8.70
CA GLU A 82 -21.99 -2.65 10.12
C GLU A 82 -20.50 -2.64 10.48
N ARG A 83 -19.70 -3.58 9.95
CA ARG A 83 -18.25 -3.61 10.14
C ARG A 83 -17.61 -2.33 9.60
N LEU A 84 -18.00 -1.86 8.42
CA LEU A 84 -17.50 -0.61 7.83
C LEU A 84 -17.83 0.61 8.69
N LEU A 85 -19.07 0.71 9.21
CA LEU A 85 -19.46 1.78 10.12
C LEU A 85 -18.65 1.76 11.42
N ALA A 86 -18.41 0.58 11.99
CA ALA A 86 -17.57 0.42 13.17
C ALA A 86 -16.12 0.87 12.93
N VAL A 87 -15.54 0.53 11.77
CA VAL A 87 -14.21 1.01 11.37
C VAL A 87 -14.20 2.54 11.27
N GLY A 88 -15.21 3.14 10.64
CA GLY A 88 -15.32 4.59 10.53
C GLY A 88 -15.43 5.30 11.89
N ALA A 89 -16.16 4.73 12.84
CA ALA A 89 -16.24 5.25 14.21
C ALA A 89 -14.87 5.19 14.90
N GLY A 90 -14.19 4.03 14.82
CA GLY A 90 -12.85 3.86 15.37
C GLY A 90 -11.81 4.82 14.76
N MET A 91 -11.91 5.11 13.44
CA MET A 91 -11.02 6.07 12.78
C MET A 91 -11.22 7.49 13.31
N ARG A 92 -12.47 7.92 13.60
CA ARG A 92 -12.75 9.22 14.23
C ARG A 92 -12.13 9.31 15.62
N GLU A 93 -12.29 8.26 16.45
CA GLU A 93 -11.67 8.19 17.77
C GLU A 93 -10.16 8.25 17.69
N ALA A 94 -9.53 7.44 16.83
CA ALA A 94 -8.08 7.40 16.65
C ALA A 94 -7.51 8.78 16.25
N VAL A 95 -8.22 9.55 15.39
CA VAL A 95 -7.82 10.93 15.05
C VAL A 95 -7.98 11.88 16.23
N ALA A 96 -9.07 11.77 17.00
CA ALA A 96 -9.32 12.60 18.18
C ALA A 96 -8.26 12.36 19.27
N ASP A 97 -7.85 11.09 19.46
CA ASP A 97 -6.86 10.66 20.44
C ASP A 97 -5.41 10.82 19.95
N HIS A 98 -5.21 11.26 18.69
CA HIS A 98 -3.89 11.32 18.05
C HIS A 98 -3.16 9.98 17.99
N ASP A 99 -3.91 8.86 17.95
CA ASP A 99 -3.39 7.50 17.86
C ASP A 99 -3.16 7.11 16.39
N LEU A 100 -1.95 7.40 15.90
CA LEU A 100 -1.56 7.16 14.50
C LEU A 100 -1.48 5.66 14.18
N ASP A 101 -1.06 4.85 15.14
CA ASP A 101 -0.92 3.40 14.95
C ASP A 101 -2.30 2.75 14.80
N ARG A 102 -3.23 3.08 15.70
CA ARG A 102 -4.63 2.64 15.61
C ARG A 102 -5.27 3.10 14.30
N TYR A 103 -5.04 4.35 13.91
CA TYR A 103 -5.56 4.88 12.64
C TYR A 103 -5.02 4.10 11.44
N SER A 104 -3.72 3.78 11.42
CA SER A 104 -3.09 3.01 10.34
C SER A 104 -3.66 1.60 10.20
N VAL A 105 -3.94 0.92 11.33
CA VAL A 105 -4.60 -0.39 11.34
C VAL A 105 -6.01 -0.30 10.79
N LEU A 106 -6.80 0.67 11.24
CA LEU A 106 -8.18 0.87 10.78
C LEU A 106 -8.25 1.28 9.31
N ASN A 107 -7.29 2.08 8.84
CA ASN A 107 -7.17 2.43 7.44
C ASN A 107 -7.00 1.18 6.56
N ARG A 108 -6.11 0.26 6.95
CA ARG A 108 -5.95 -1.01 6.24
C ARG A 108 -7.24 -1.83 6.27
N GLN A 109 -7.87 -1.98 7.45
CA GLN A 109 -9.11 -2.72 7.60
C GLN A 109 -10.23 -2.17 6.71
N LEU A 110 -10.34 -0.84 6.55
CA LEU A 110 -11.31 -0.23 5.63
C LEU A 110 -11.12 -0.74 4.21
N HIS A 111 -9.90 -0.63 3.66
CA HIS A 111 -9.62 -1.03 2.28
C HIS A 111 -9.82 -2.53 2.08
N ASP A 112 -9.37 -3.35 3.04
CA ASP A 112 -9.55 -4.81 3.01
C ASP A 112 -11.04 -5.19 3.02
N LEU A 113 -11.86 -4.54 3.86
CA LEU A 113 -13.31 -4.76 3.92
C LEU A 113 -14.04 -4.36 2.64
N VAL A 114 -13.67 -3.23 2.02
CA VAL A 114 -14.24 -2.80 0.74
C VAL A 114 -13.88 -3.81 -0.36
N ALA A 115 -12.62 -4.27 -0.40
CA ALA A 115 -12.18 -5.27 -1.35
C ALA A 115 -12.92 -6.61 -1.14
N GLU A 116 -13.06 -7.08 0.11
CA GLU A 116 -13.85 -8.28 0.47
C GLU A 116 -15.30 -8.15 0.01
N ALA A 117 -15.99 -7.06 0.38
CA ALA A 117 -17.38 -6.81 0.06
C ALA A 117 -17.65 -6.68 -1.46
N SER A 118 -16.64 -6.30 -2.23
CA SER A 118 -16.75 -6.17 -3.69
C SER A 118 -16.90 -7.51 -4.42
N GLY A 119 -16.47 -8.63 -3.81
CA GLY A 119 -16.37 -9.94 -4.45
C GLY A 119 -15.39 -10.00 -5.63
N GLN A 120 -14.56 -8.96 -5.82
CA GLN A 120 -13.59 -8.87 -6.93
C GLN A 120 -12.24 -9.50 -6.54
N THR A 121 -12.19 -10.83 -6.53
CA THR A 121 -10.98 -11.57 -6.12
C THR A 121 -9.75 -11.27 -7.00
N VAL A 122 -9.96 -10.99 -8.30
CA VAL A 122 -8.87 -10.64 -9.21
C VAL A 122 -8.31 -9.25 -8.87
N ALA A 123 -9.19 -8.25 -8.67
CA ALA A 123 -8.76 -6.91 -8.29
C ALA A 123 -8.06 -6.94 -6.91
N GLN A 124 -8.56 -7.73 -5.96
CA GLN A 124 -7.95 -7.90 -4.64
C GLN A 124 -6.51 -8.45 -4.76
N SER A 125 -6.30 -9.53 -5.52
CA SER A 125 -4.96 -10.09 -5.73
C SER A 125 -3.99 -9.08 -6.37
N LEU A 126 -4.45 -8.27 -7.32
CA LEU A 126 -3.63 -7.22 -7.93
C LEU A 126 -3.33 -6.10 -6.93
N LEU A 127 -4.31 -5.68 -6.13
CA LEU A 127 -4.14 -4.67 -5.08
C LEU A 127 -3.14 -5.13 -4.02
N ASP A 128 -3.18 -6.39 -3.58
CA ASP A 128 -2.23 -6.96 -2.61
C ASP A 128 -0.79 -6.83 -3.13
N ARG A 129 -0.55 -7.16 -4.41
CA ARG A 129 0.77 -7.00 -5.04
C ARG A 129 1.21 -5.55 -5.12
N LEU A 130 0.33 -4.64 -5.56
CA LEU A 130 0.62 -3.21 -5.66
C LEU A 130 0.87 -2.59 -4.28
N ASN A 131 0.08 -2.96 -3.28
CA ASN A 131 0.24 -2.51 -1.89
C ASN A 131 1.56 -2.99 -1.28
N GLY A 132 1.97 -4.24 -1.55
CA GLY A 132 3.27 -4.77 -1.13
C GLY A 132 4.44 -3.90 -1.60
N GLN A 133 4.38 -3.39 -2.83
CA GLN A 133 5.41 -2.50 -3.39
C GLN A 133 5.38 -1.09 -2.76
N MET A 134 4.22 -0.66 -2.26
CA MET A 134 3.98 0.68 -1.72
C MET A 134 4.25 0.84 -0.21
N VAL A 135 4.56 -0.23 0.53
CA VAL A 135 4.67 -0.23 2.01
C VAL A 135 5.51 0.93 2.53
N ARG A 136 6.69 1.19 1.92
CA ARG A 136 7.58 2.28 2.35
C ARG A 136 6.94 3.66 2.15
N HIS A 137 6.31 3.88 1.00
CA HIS A 137 5.66 5.16 0.69
C HIS A 137 4.44 5.39 1.58
N GLN A 138 3.63 4.36 1.80
CA GLN A 138 2.49 4.40 2.71
C GLN A 138 2.93 4.71 4.14
N PHE A 139 3.99 4.07 4.65
CA PHE A 139 4.55 4.35 5.96
C PHE A 139 5.01 5.82 6.09
N ARG A 140 5.75 6.33 5.10
CA ARG A 140 6.21 7.73 5.10
C ARG A 140 5.05 8.72 5.05
N LEU A 141 3.99 8.43 4.31
CA LEU A 141 2.78 9.26 4.27
C LEU A 141 2.04 9.22 5.60
N ALA A 142 1.88 8.05 6.21
CA ALA A 142 1.20 7.90 7.50
C ALA A 142 1.86 8.69 8.63
N LEU A 143 3.19 8.85 8.58
CA LEU A 143 3.95 9.63 9.56
C LEU A 143 3.93 11.15 9.32
N ARG A 144 3.27 11.64 8.27
CA ARG A 144 3.17 13.09 8.04
C ARG A 144 2.22 13.73 9.06
N PRO A 145 2.64 14.83 9.71
CA PRO A 145 1.77 15.57 10.61
C PRO A 145 0.47 15.99 9.92
N GLY A 146 -0.66 15.73 10.56
CA GLY A 146 -1.98 16.10 10.04
C GLY A 146 -2.55 15.20 8.95
N ARG A 147 -1.79 14.22 8.43
CA ARG A 147 -2.28 13.32 7.36
C ARG A 147 -3.55 12.56 7.76
N PRO A 148 -3.66 11.94 8.95
CA PRO A 148 -4.91 11.27 9.36
C PRO A 148 -6.12 12.21 9.35
N SER A 149 -5.98 13.44 9.84
CA SER A 149 -7.06 14.44 9.84
C SER A 149 -7.49 14.85 8.44
N GLN A 150 -6.56 14.88 7.46
CA GLN A 150 -6.87 15.19 6.07
C GLN A 150 -7.53 14.01 5.34
N SER A 151 -7.11 12.76 5.63
CA SER A 151 -7.64 11.57 4.95
C SER A 151 -8.94 11.05 5.57
N LEU A 152 -9.21 11.32 6.85
CA LEU A 152 -10.40 10.87 7.54
C LEU A 152 -11.70 11.22 6.81
N PRO A 153 -11.95 12.48 6.36
CA PRO A 153 -13.18 12.80 5.62
C PRO A 153 -13.33 11.97 4.33
N GLN A 154 -12.23 11.66 3.65
CA GLN A 154 -12.24 10.87 2.43
C GLN A 154 -12.61 9.40 2.71
N HIS A 155 -12.04 8.81 3.75
CA HIS A 155 -12.38 7.45 4.17
C HIS A 155 -13.83 7.34 4.61
N LEU A 156 -14.34 8.33 5.35
CA LEU A 156 -15.75 8.37 5.77
C LEU A 156 -16.69 8.50 4.57
N ALA A 157 -16.31 9.24 3.52
CA ALA A 157 -17.09 9.33 2.30
C ALA A 157 -17.19 7.98 1.56
N ILE A 158 -16.11 7.19 1.54
CA ILE A 158 -16.13 5.81 0.99
C ILE A 158 -17.08 4.94 1.81
N ILE A 159 -16.97 4.96 3.15
CA ILE A 159 -17.83 4.18 4.04
C ILE A 159 -19.30 4.55 3.85
N ASP A 160 -19.61 5.84 3.82
CA ASP A 160 -20.98 6.35 3.65
C ASP A 160 -21.59 5.86 2.33
N ALA A 161 -20.88 6.05 1.23
CA ALA A 161 -21.35 5.65 -0.09
C ALA A 161 -21.55 4.12 -0.21
N VAL A 162 -20.66 3.31 0.35
CA VAL A 162 -20.79 1.84 0.36
C VAL A 162 -21.97 1.43 1.25
N THR A 163 -22.12 2.02 2.43
CA THR A 163 -23.17 1.62 3.38
C THR A 163 -24.56 2.10 2.99
N THR A 164 -24.66 3.22 2.28
CA THR A 164 -25.92 3.69 1.70
C THR A 164 -26.28 2.99 0.38
N GLY A 165 -25.33 2.27 -0.23
CA GLY A 165 -25.56 1.54 -1.48
C GLY A 165 -25.59 2.45 -2.69
N ASP A 166 -24.72 3.46 -2.75
CA ASP A 166 -24.53 4.34 -3.93
C ASP A 166 -23.22 3.96 -4.66
N PRO A 167 -23.29 3.17 -5.75
CA PRO A 167 -22.10 2.70 -6.46
C PRO A 167 -21.29 3.84 -7.11
N ALA A 168 -21.98 4.85 -7.63
CA ALA A 168 -21.32 5.96 -8.32
C ALA A 168 -20.58 6.85 -7.31
N ALA A 169 -21.20 7.17 -6.18
CA ALA A 169 -20.57 7.92 -5.10
C ALA A 169 -19.39 7.13 -4.49
N ALA A 170 -19.50 5.81 -4.33
CA ALA A 170 -18.44 4.97 -3.78
C ALA A 170 -17.18 4.96 -4.69
N GLU A 171 -17.36 4.78 -6.01
CA GLU A 171 -16.28 4.88 -6.98
C GLU A 171 -15.63 6.27 -6.97
N ALA A 172 -16.43 7.32 -6.98
CA ALA A 172 -15.94 8.70 -6.95
C ALA A 172 -15.16 9.01 -5.66
N ALA A 173 -15.64 8.56 -4.50
CA ALA A 173 -14.98 8.77 -3.22
C ALA A 173 -13.63 8.03 -3.15
N ALA A 174 -13.55 6.77 -3.60
CA ALA A 174 -12.31 6.01 -3.67
C ALA A 174 -11.29 6.69 -4.59
N ASN A 175 -11.70 7.11 -5.79
CA ASN A 175 -10.85 7.84 -6.73
C ASN A 175 -10.35 9.18 -6.15
N ALA A 176 -11.22 9.94 -5.47
CA ALA A 176 -10.83 11.18 -4.83
C ALA A 176 -9.78 10.97 -3.74
N HIS A 177 -9.95 9.89 -2.93
CA HIS A 177 -8.97 9.49 -1.92
C HIS A 177 -7.60 9.19 -2.55
N LEU A 178 -7.52 8.34 -3.58
CA LEU A 178 -6.26 7.98 -4.21
C LEU A 178 -5.61 9.17 -4.94
N ASN A 179 -6.39 10.06 -5.54
CA ASN A 179 -5.88 11.31 -6.10
C ASN A 179 -5.26 12.23 -5.03
N SER A 180 -5.83 12.26 -3.82
CA SER A 180 -5.22 12.93 -2.67
C SER A 180 -3.88 12.29 -2.28
N VAL A 181 -3.77 10.96 -2.31
CA VAL A 181 -2.51 10.24 -2.07
C VAL A 181 -1.46 10.60 -3.12
N ILE A 182 -1.82 10.67 -4.39
CA ILE A 182 -0.93 11.10 -5.49
C ILE A 182 -0.42 12.53 -5.26
N THR A 183 -1.30 13.44 -4.86
CA THR A 183 -0.92 14.82 -4.54
C THR A 183 0.11 14.88 -3.41
N GLU A 184 -0.07 14.07 -2.37
CA GLU A 184 0.87 13.97 -1.26
C GLU A 184 2.21 13.32 -1.65
N LEU A 185 2.19 12.33 -2.55
CA LEU A 185 3.42 11.74 -3.09
C LEU A 185 4.25 12.79 -3.84
N LYS A 186 3.60 13.60 -4.70
CA LYS A 186 4.23 14.70 -5.45
C LYS A 186 4.83 15.78 -4.53
N ALA A 187 4.18 16.06 -3.41
CA ALA A 187 4.67 17.01 -2.41
C ALA A 187 5.80 16.45 -1.52
N THR A 188 6.18 15.17 -1.68
CA THR A 188 7.27 14.58 -0.90
C THR A 188 8.61 15.00 -1.47
N PRO A 189 9.46 15.75 -0.73
CA PRO A 189 10.80 16.05 -1.22
C PRO A 189 11.55 14.74 -1.50
N VAL A 190 12.06 14.58 -2.72
CA VAL A 190 13.04 13.54 -3.04
C VAL A 190 14.28 13.89 -2.22
N ARG A 191 14.48 13.27 -1.05
CA ARG A 191 15.81 13.27 -0.43
C ARG A 191 16.68 12.49 -1.39
N GLY A 192 17.49 13.23 -2.14
CA GLY A 192 18.42 12.68 -3.11
C GLY A 192 19.20 11.54 -2.46
N ASP A 193 19.32 10.45 -3.15
CA ASP A 193 20.26 9.38 -2.88
C ASP A 193 21.69 9.96 -3.07
N ALA A 194 22.13 10.72 -2.06
CA ALA A 194 23.48 11.27 -1.99
C ALA A 194 24.44 10.16 -1.57
N HIS A 195 24.55 9.10 -2.39
CA HIS A 195 25.56 8.07 -2.13
C HIS A 195 26.19 7.45 -3.40
N ASP A 196 26.03 8.07 -4.57
CA ASP A 196 26.70 7.57 -5.80
C ASP A 196 27.68 8.58 -6.43
N ALA A 197 28.05 9.66 -5.73
CA ALA A 197 29.00 10.64 -6.27
C ALA A 197 30.41 10.63 -5.61
N ALA A 198 30.73 9.65 -4.77
CA ALA A 198 32.03 9.60 -4.07
C ALA A 198 32.96 8.47 -4.54
N GLY A 199 32.73 7.88 -5.71
CA GLY A 199 33.52 6.75 -6.23
C GLY A 199 34.27 6.98 -7.54
N ALA A 200 34.27 8.19 -8.10
CA ALA A 200 34.84 8.44 -9.45
C ALA A 200 35.96 9.50 -9.49
N GLN A 201 36.70 9.68 -8.41
CA GLN A 201 37.98 10.46 -8.47
C GLN A 201 38.97 9.86 -7.50
N THR A 202 39.76 8.88 -7.98
CA THR A 202 41.22 8.70 -7.69
C THR A 202 41.70 7.47 -8.43
N GLY A 203 42.65 7.72 -9.34
CA GLY A 203 43.60 6.73 -9.85
C GLY A 203 43.34 6.22 -11.24
#